data_85fdc36ed5458cc3e7cca2833c809739
#
_entry.id   85fdc36ed5458cc3e7cca2833c809739
#
_cell.length_a   1.000
_cell.length_b   1.000
_cell.length_c   1.000
_cell.angle_alpha   90.00
_cell.angle_beta   90.00
_cell.angle_gamma   90.00
#
_symmetry.space_group_name_H-M   'P 1'
#
loop_
_entity.id
_entity.type
_entity.pdbx_description
1 polymer ?
#
loop_
_entity_poly.entity_id
_entity_poly.type
_entity_poly.pdbx_seq_one_letter_code
_entity_poly.pdbx_strand_id
1 'polypeptide(L)'
;MFRPTRVLLAFAAIAAIAAATAPSASAVPDRQLSKVLGDMWTTILETPAQDNPFTGGDPCVELGANIVAPFAGGAELTCVVKPGTRIFVAAYSAECSTVEDPPYHGDDEQELRTCARNNVVAFEPVSATVDGRPIALTQVQTALLNFVLPPDNVFGLAAGTTGQSVGDGWVALLAPLTPGSHEILIYTNGNQLASRNTIRVQPGA
;
A
#
# COMPACT_ATOMS: atom_id res chain seq x y z
N MET A 1 -71.12 -32.84 -25.22
CA MET A 1 -70.58 -31.85 -24.32
C MET A 1 -69.08 -32.10 -24.17
N PHE A 2 -68.26 -31.41 -24.93
CA PHE A 2 -66.80 -31.53 -24.88
C PHE A 2 -66.24 -30.36 -24.06
N ARG A 3 -65.49 -30.67 -23.00
CA ARG A 3 -64.75 -29.66 -22.23
C ARG A 3 -63.33 -29.52 -22.79
N PRO A 4 -62.83 -28.32 -23.09
CA PRO A 4 -61.43 -28.12 -23.49
C PRO A 4 -60.50 -28.05 -22.26
N THR A 5 -59.49 -28.91 -22.27
CA THR A 5 -58.41 -28.91 -21.28
C THR A 5 -57.44 -27.75 -21.61
N ARG A 6 -57.28 -26.79 -20.69
CA ARG A 6 -56.28 -25.73 -20.81
C ARG A 6 -54.92 -26.25 -20.35
N VAL A 7 -53.97 -26.29 -21.26
CA VAL A 7 -52.56 -26.56 -20.97
C VAL A 7 -51.92 -25.21 -20.59
N LEU A 8 -51.49 -25.10 -19.34
CA LEU A 8 -50.65 -23.99 -18.83
C LEU A 8 -49.19 -24.31 -19.15
N LEU A 9 -48.62 -23.53 -20.08
CA LEU A 9 -47.16 -23.51 -20.32
C LEU A 9 -46.51 -22.59 -19.28
N ALA A 10 -45.75 -23.18 -18.37
CA ALA A 10 -44.93 -22.49 -17.43
C ALA A 10 -43.58 -22.12 -18.11
N PHE A 11 -43.34 -20.85 -18.35
CA PHE A 11 -42.02 -20.33 -18.78
C PHE A 11 -41.10 -20.22 -17.55
N ALA A 12 -40.09 -21.10 -17.48
CA ALA A 12 -39.01 -20.96 -16.51
C ALA A 12 -37.99 -19.92 -17.02
N ALA A 13 -37.97 -18.76 -16.41
CA ALA A 13 -36.95 -17.75 -16.68
C ALA A 13 -35.61 -18.19 -15.98
N ILE A 14 -34.63 -18.56 -16.76
CA ILE A 14 -33.27 -18.82 -16.27
C ILE A 14 -32.56 -17.48 -16.12
N ALA A 15 -32.41 -17.00 -14.90
CA ALA A 15 -31.58 -15.85 -14.58
C ALA A 15 -30.10 -16.27 -14.64
N ALA A 16 -29.38 -15.84 -15.67
CA ALA A 16 -27.94 -16.00 -15.76
C ALA A 16 -27.27 -15.05 -14.76
N ILE A 17 -26.76 -15.59 -13.67
CA ILE A 17 -25.91 -14.86 -12.73
C ILE A 17 -24.53 -14.73 -13.38
N ALA A 18 -24.22 -13.54 -13.90
CA ALA A 18 -22.87 -13.20 -14.33
C ALA A 18 -21.98 -13.12 -13.08
N ALA A 19 -21.19 -14.17 -12.83
CA ALA A 19 -20.15 -14.13 -11.82
C ALA A 19 -19.08 -13.14 -12.29
N ALA A 20 -19.07 -11.94 -11.70
CA ALA A 20 -18.00 -10.99 -11.90
C ALA A 20 -16.72 -11.59 -11.29
N THR A 21 -15.82 -12.04 -12.13
CA THR A 21 -14.48 -12.49 -11.70
C THR A 21 -13.75 -11.30 -11.11
N ALA A 22 -13.44 -11.36 -9.80
CA ALA A 22 -12.56 -10.41 -9.17
C ALA A 22 -11.20 -10.44 -9.89
N PRO A 23 -10.53 -9.28 -10.09
CA PRO A 23 -9.20 -9.27 -10.63
C PRO A 23 -8.30 -10.07 -9.68
N SER A 24 -7.81 -11.21 -10.14
CA SER A 24 -6.81 -11.98 -9.43
C SER A 24 -5.57 -11.11 -9.33
N ALA A 25 -5.21 -10.68 -8.12
CA ALA A 25 -3.89 -10.14 -7.89
C ALA A 25 -2.91 -11.25 -8.29
N SER A 26 -2.16 -11.05 -9.38
CA SER A 26 -1.07 -11.95 -9.71
C SER A 26 -0.16 -11.98 -8.49
N ALA A 27 0.16 -13.18 -8.00
CA ALA A 27 1.07 -13.32 -6.87
C ALA A 27 2.41 -12.69 -7.26
N VAL A 28 2.66 -11.50 -6.73
CA VAL A 28 3.93 -10.78 -6.94
C VAL A 28 4.96 -11.46 -6.05
N PRO A 29 6.13 -11.85 -6.57
CA PRO A 29 7.16 -12.47 -5.76
C PRO A 29 7.56 -11.59 -4.56
N ASP A 30 7.75 -12.18 -3.38
CA ASP A 30 8.13 -11.46 -2.15
C ASP A 30 9.36 -10.58 -2.35
N ARG A 31 10.33 -11.04 -3.14
CA ARG A 31 11.51 -10.25 -3.49
C ARG A 31 11.18 -8.95 -4.22
N GLN A 32 10.14 -8.96 -5.06
CA GLN A 32 9.71 -7.73 -5.74
C GLN A 32 8.99 -6.80 -4.76
N LEU A 33 8.15 -7.32 -3.89
CA LEU A 33 7.48 -6.53 -2.85
C LEU A 33 8.50 -5.91 -1.88
N SER A 34 9.47 -6.69 -1.43
CA SER A 34 10.60 -6.24 -0.60
C SER A 34 11.37 -5.08 -1.27
N LYS A 35 11.66 -5.21 -2.58
CA LYS A 35 12.33 -4.15 -3.33
C LYS A 35 11.49 -2.87 -3.39
N VAL A 36 10.20 -2.98 -3.71
CA VAL A 36 9.32 -1.80 -3.81
C VAL A 36 9.14 -1.12 -2.46
N LEU A 37 9.05 -1.90 -1.36
CA LEU A 37 9.04 -1.35 0.00
C LEU A 37 10.35 -0.61 0.30
N GLY A 38 11.50 -1.15 -0.12
CA GLY A 38 12.79 -0.49 0.02
C GLY A 38 12.88 0.80 -0.80
N ASP A 39 12.43 0.78 -2.05
CA ASP A 39 12.37 1.98 -2.90
C ASP A 39 11.50 3.07 -2.24
N MET A 40 10.36 2.68 -1.64
CA MET A 40 9.47 3.61 -0.92
C MET A 40 10.18 4.26 0.27
N TRP A 41 10.77 3.46 1.15
CA TRP A 41 11.44 3.98 2.34
C TRP A 41 12.65 4.84 1.98
N THR A 42 13.49 4.40 1.02
CA THR A 42 14.61 5.22 0.54
C THR A 42 14.13 6.57 -0.01
N THR A 43 13.07 6.56 -0.82
CA THR A 43 12.49 7.81 -1.36
C THR A 43 12.03 8.73 -0.22
N ILE A 44 11.34 8.21 0.79
CA ILE A 44 10.87 9.01 1.93
C ILE A 44 12.03 9.56 2.74
N LEU A 45 13.03 8.74 3.07
CA LEU A 45 14.20 9.14 3.86
C LEU A 45 15.04 10.22 3.15
N GLU A 46 15.13 10.16 1.82
CA GLU A 46 15.90 11.09 0.99
C GLU A 46 15.07 12.29 0.49
N THR A 47 13.81 12.43 0.91
CA THR A 47 12.96 13.56 0.57
C THR A 47 13.12 14.68 1.60
N PRO A 48 13.40 15.95 1.18
CA PRO A 48 13.46 17.10 2.07
C PRO A 48 12.16 17.29 2.86
N ALA A 49 12.25 17.78 4.09
CA ALA A 49 11.11 17.89 5.00
C ALA A 49 9.91 18.63 4.41
N GLN A 50 10.14 19.70 3.63
CA GLN A 50 9.06 20.45 3.00
C GLN A 50 8.19 19.63 2.03
N ASP A 51 8.77 18.60 1.40
CA ASP A 51 8.12 17.73 0.39
C ASP A 51 7.84 16.34 0.95
N ASN A 52 8.23 16.07 2.19
CA ASN A 52 8.13 14.75 2.80
C ASN A 52 6.71 14.45 3.27
N PRO A 53 6.15 13.27 2.99
CA PRO A 53 4.78 12.92 3.39
C PRO A 53 4.55 12.90 4.91
N PHE A 54 5.60 12.73 5.73
CA PHE A 54 5.48 12.83 7.20
C PHE A 54 5.24 14.26 7.70
N THR A 55 5.64 15.26 6.94
CA THR A 55 5.58 16.68 7.33
C THR A 55 4.58 17.49 6.50
N GLY A 56 3.70 16.81 5.77
CA GLY A 56 2.63 17.42 4.99
C GLY A 56 2.97 17.66 3.51
N GLY A 57 4.06 17.06 3.02
CA GLY A 57 4.36 16.96 1.57
C GLY A 57 3.41 16.03 0.84
N ASP A 58 3.72 15.74 -0.43
CA ASP A 58 2.84 14.90 -1.27
C ASP A 58 2.75 13.47 -0.70
N PRO A 59 1.57 13.02 -0.27
CA PRO A 59 1.39 11.67 0.23
C PRO A 59 1.39 10.60 -0.87
N CYS A 60 1.50 10.99 -2.14
CA CYS A 60 1.49 10.09 -3.28
C CYS A 60 2.91 9.81 -3.75
N VAL A 61 3.65 9.02 -2.99
CA VAL A 61 5.06 8.75 -3.25
C VAL A 61 5.23 8.05 -4.59
N GLU A 62 5.85 8.74 -5.56
CA GLU A 62 6.16 8.18 -6.86
C GLU A 62 7.40 7.28 -6.75
N LEU A 63 7.23 6.01 -7.13
CA LEU A 63 8.29 5.03 -7.20
C LEU A 63 8.60 4.74 -8.67
N GLY A 64 9.83 4.44 -9.00
CA GLY A 64 10.20 4.08 -10.36
C GLY A 64 9.28 3.03 -10.99
N ALA A 65 9.33 2.86 -12.31
CA ALA A 65 8.54 1.86 -13.06
C ALA A 65 7.00 2.04 -12.97
N ASN A 66 6.51 3.27 -12.94
CA ASN A 66 5.07 3.59 -12.97
C ASN A 66 4.31 3.01 -11.78
N ILE A 67 4.87 3.17 -10.58
CA ILE A 67 4.28 2.75 -9.32
C ILE A 67 4.08 3.99 -8.44
N VAL A 68 2.92 4.09 -7.79
CA VAL A 68 2.64 5.10 -6.75
C VAL A 68 2.30 4.38 -5.46
N ALA A 69 2.91 4.81 -4.36
CA ALA A 69 2.58 4.37 -3.01
C ALA A 69 1.82 5.50 -2.30
N PRO A 70 0.50 5.36 -2.06
CA PRO A 70 -0.22 6.24 -1.16
C PRO A 70 0.35 6.06 0.25
N PHE A 71 0.92 7.12 0.81
CA PHE A 71 1.57 7.09 2.11
C PHE A 71 1.17 8.32 2.93
N ALA A 72 0.42 8.09 3.98
CA ALA A 72 0.09 9.13 4.95
C ALA A 72 0.06 8.50 6.33
N GLY A 73 0.57 9.19 7.31
CA GLY A 73 0.60 8.76 8.70
C GLY A 73 -0.79 8.67 9.34
N GLY A 74 -1.69 7.83 8.81
CA GLY A 74 -3.03 7.58 9.36
C GLY A 74 -4.12 8.58 8.94
N ALA A 75 -3.89 9.41 7.93
CA ALA A 75 -4.87 10.38 7.41
C ALA A 75 -5.63 9.86 6.18
N GLU A 76 -6.73 10.52 5.85
CA GLU A 76 -7.38 10.40 4.54
C GLU A 76 -6.54 11.12 3.47
N LEU A 77 -6.26 10.46 2.37
CA LEU A 77 -5.54 11.06 1.25
C LEU A 77 -6.20 10.77 -0.09
N THR A 78 -5.83 11.57 -1.09
CA THR A 78 -6.24 11.33 -2.48
C THR A 78 -5.02 11.40 -3.39
N CYS A 79 -4.77 10.30 -4.13
CA CYS A 79 -3.76 10.26 -5.19
C CYS A 79 -4.42 10.30 -6.57
N VAL A 80 -3.94 11.19 -7.44
CA VAL A 80 -4.36 11.26 -8.83
C VAL A 80 -3.28 10.62 -9.70
N VAL A 81 -3.63 9.54 -10.39
CA VAL A 81 -2.68 8.75 -11.16
C VAL A 81 -3.09 8.61 -12.63
N LYS A 82 -2.12 8.36 -13.50
CA LYS A 82 -2.36 8.08 -14.93
C LYS A 82 -2.87 6.64 -15.11
N PRO A 83 -3.60 6.35 -16.20
CA PRO A 83 -3.92 4.98 -16.59
C PRO A 83 -2.65 4.12 -16.72
N GLY A 84 -2.72 2.89 -16.25
CA GLY A 84 -1.58 1.98 -16.25
C GLY A 84 -0.65 2.10 -15.04
N THR A 85 -0.86 3.08 -14.14
CA THR A 85 -0.11 3.17 -12.88
C THR A 85 -0.49 2.02 -11.95
N ARG A 86 0.50 1.33 -11.43
CA ARG A 86 0.35 0.32 -10.38
C ARG A 86 0.31 0.99 -9.01
N ILE A 87 -0.46 0.46 -8.08
CA ILE A 87 -0.56 1.02 -6.74
C ILE A 87 0.15 0.07 -5.75
N PHE A 88 1.15 0.59 -5.06
CA PHE A 88 1.79 -0.12 -3.97
C PHE A 88 1.10 0.23 -2.66
N VAL A 89 0.40 -0.74 -2.09
CA VAL A 89 -0.29 -0.61 -0.81
C VAL A 89 0.65 -1.06 0.28
N ALA A 90 1.23 -0.11 1.02
CA ALA A 90 1.89 -0.37 2.29
C ALA A 90 0.81 -0.24 3.38
N ALA A 91 0.08 -1.34 3.64
CA ALA A 91 -1.07 -1.32 4.55
C ALA A 91 -0.66 -0.97 5.98
N TYR A 92 0.45 -1.48 6.42
CA TYR A 92 1.19 -1.00 7.57
C TYR A 92 2.66 -1.35 7.39
N SER A 93 3.53 -0.38 7.57
CA SER A 93 4.97 -0.60 7.54
C SER A 93 5.67 0.31 8.53
N ALA A 94 6.78 -0.16 9.04
CA ALA A 94 7.69 0.60 9.87
C ALA A 94 9.11 0.45 9.32
N GLU A 95 9.91 1.45 9.57
CA GLU A 95 11.32 1.51 9.24
C GLU A 95 12.09 1.82 10.52
N CYS A 96 13.31 1.31 10.63
CA CYS A 96 14.26 1.68 11.67
C CYS A 96 15.61 1.95 11.02
N SER A 97 16.31 2.95 11.53
CA SER A 97 17.60 3.37 10.98
C SER A 97 18.68 3.60 12.03
N THR A 98 19.91 3.72 11.56
CA THR A 98 21.08 4.03 12.40
C THR A 98 21.13 5.52 12.80
N VAL A 99 20.22 6.35 12.29
CA VAL A 99 20.21 7.81 12.52
C VAL A 99 19.04 8.29 13.36
N GLU A 100 18.04 7.45 13.58
CA GLU A 100 16.88 7.77 14.40
C GLU A 100 17.16 7.56 15.89
N ASP A 101 16.32 8.16 16.73
CA ASP A 101 16.28 7.87 18.15
C ASP A 101 15.41 6.65 18.48
N PRO A 102 15.62 5.95 19.61
CA PRO A 102 14.67 4.93 20.06
C PRO A 102 13.23 5.49 20.12
N PRO A 103 12.20 4.72 19.73
CA PRO A 103 12.20 3.28 19.48
C PRO A 103 12.51 2.85 18.04
N TYR A 104 12.96 3.74 17.17
CA TYR A 104 13.20 3.46 15.75
C TYR A 104 14.69 3.31 15.40
N HIS A 105 15.53 3.06 16.41
CA HIS A 105 16.97 2.96 16.27
C HIS A 105 17.48 1.51 16.28
N GLY A 106 18.61 1.28 15.60
CA GLY A 106 19.44 0.08 15.69
C GLY A 106 20.86 0.37 15.22
N ASP A 107 21.85 -0.23 15.88
CA ASP A 107 23.27 0.00 15.59
C ASP A 107 23.80 -0.91 14.46
N ASP A 108 23.10 -2.01 14.14
CA ASP A 108 23.46 -2.94 13.09
C ASP A 108 22.23 -3.50 12.35
N GLU A 109 22.47 -4.24 11.26
CA GLU A 109 21.40 -4.81 10.42
C GLU A 109 20.45 -5.70 11.22
N GLN A 110 20.93 -6.49 12.17
CA GLN A 110 20.10 -7.40 12.96
C GLN A 110 19.18 -6.64 13.90
N GLU A 111 19.69 -5.59 14.53
CA GLU A 111 18.91 -4.71 15.39
C GLU A 111 17.86 -3.93 14.58
N LEU A 112 18.23 -3.38 13.41
CA LEU A 112 17.32 -2.71 12.50
C LEU A 112 16.18 -3.64 12.06
N ARG A 113 16.48 -4.88 11.68
CA ARG A 113 15.49 -5.91 11.34
C ARG A 113 14.53 -6.20 12.47
N THR A 114 15.07 -6.36 13.67
CA THR A 114 14.28 -6.64 14.87
C THR A 114 13.40 -5.44 15.24
N CYS A 115 13.95 -4.25 15.19
CA CYS A 115 13.26 -2.99 15.44
C CYS A 115 12.07 -2.81 14.49
N ALA A 116 12.30 -2.84 13.17
CA ALA A 116 11.25 -2.67 12.17
C ALA A 116 10.13 -3.73 12.33
N ARG A 117 10.52 -5.00 12.55
CA ARG A 117 9.57 -6.09 12.79
C ARG A 117 8.70 -5.87 14.02
N ASN A 118 9.29 -5.47 15.15
CA ASN A 118 8.57 -5.23 16.40
C ASN A 118 7.56 -4.09 16.25
N ASN A 119 7.93 -3.03 15.54
CA ASN A 119 7.03 -1.91 15.26
C ASN A 119 5.84 -2.31 14.37
N VAL A 120 6.00 -3.29 13.47
CA VAL A 120 4.89 -3.80 12.64
C VAL A 120 3.98 -4.74 13.42
N VAL A 121 4.55 -5.67 14.19
CA VAL A 121 3.79 -6.66 14.99
C VAL A 121 2.82 -6.00 15.97
N ALA A 122 3.19 -4.84 16.50
CA ALA A 122 2.35 -4.10 17.46
C ALA A 122 0.96 -3.71 16.90
N PHE A 123 0.80 -3.72 15.56
CA PHE A 123 -0.44 -3.32 14.88
C PHE A 123 -1.16 -4.48 14.17
N GLU A 124 -0.67 -5.70 14.33
CA GLU A 124 -1.29 -6.89 13.76
C GLU A 124 -2.60 -7.28 14.51
N PRO A 125 -3.57 -7.91 13.85
CA PRO A 125 -3.59 -8.24 12.42
C PRO A 125 -3.89 -7.02 11.53
N VAL A 126 -3.26 -7.01 10.35
CA VAL A 126 -3.41 -5.98 9.32
C VAL A 126 -4.24 -6.53 8.16
N SER A 127 -5.17 -5.73 7.65
CA SER A 127 -5.95 -6.08 6.46
C SER A 127 -6.24 -4.84 5.61
N ALA A 128 -6.54 -5.08 4.32
CA ALA A 128 -6.92 -3.99 3.42
C ALA A 128 -7.98 -4.44 2.42
N THR A 129 -8.75 -3.46 1.93
CA THR A 129 -9.72 -3.66 0.85
C THR A 129 -9.50 -2.64 -0.25
N VAL A 130 -9.88 -2.99 -1.49
CA VAL A 130 -10.03 -2.08 -2.61
C VAL A 130 -11.48 -2.16 -3.08
N ASP A 131 -12.19 -1.03 -3.09
CA ASP A 131 -13.62 -0.94 -3.43
C ASP A 131 -14.48 -1.96 -2.64
N GLY A 132 -14.18 -2.11 -1.35
CA GLY A 132 -14.85 -3.04 -0.44
C GLY A 132 -14.44 -4.52 -0.61
N ARG A 133 -13.52 -4.86 -1.52
CA ARG A 133 -13.05 -6.23 -1.75
C ARG A 133 -11.71 -6.45 -1.05
N PRO A 134 -11.57 -7.50 -0.23
CA PRO A 134 -10.31 -7.82 0.42
C PRO A 134 -9.18 -8.04 -0.60
N ILE A 135 -7.99 -7.54 -0.27
CA ILE A 135 -6.75 -7.82 -1.01
C ILE A 135 -5.81 -8.66 -0.16
N ALA A 136 -5.07 -9.56 -0.82
CA ALA A 136 -4.04 -10.34 -0.15
C ALA A 136 -2.84 -9.42 0.16
N LEU A 137 -2.44 -9.39 1.42
CA LEU A 137 -1.21 -8.75 1.88
C LEU A 137 -0.14 -9.78 2.13
N THR A 138 1.10 -9.44 1.83
CA THR A 138 2.29 -10.23 2.16
C THR A 138 3.16 -9.42 3.10
N GLN A 139 3.65 -10.03 4.17
CA GLN A 139 4.65 -9.39 5.00
C GLN A 139 6.03 -9.61 4.42
N VAL A 140 6.77 -8.51 4.26
CA VAL A 140 8.14 -8.53 3.74
C VAL A 140 9.04 -7.59 4.53
N GLN A 141 10.32 -7.93 4.60
CA GLN A 141 11.38 -7.00 5.01
C GLN A 141 12.17 -6.54 3.79
N THR A 142 12.71 -5.33 3.84
CA THR A 142 13.65 -4.83 2.82
C THR A 142 15.01 -5.53 2.94
N ALA A 143 15.81 -5.43 1.89
CA ALA A 143 17.27 -5.53 2.07
C ALA A 143 17.76 -4.42 3.01
N LEU A 144 18.99 -4.50 3.48
CA LEU A 144 19.63 -3.36 4.14
C LEU A 144 19.71 -2.20 3.13
N LEU A 145 19.07 -1.09 3.47
CA LEU A 145 19.05 0.13 2.68
C LEU A 145 20.22 1.01 3.11
N ASN A 146 20.82 1.73 2.16
CA ASN A 146 21.76 2.80 2.44
C ASN A 146 21.15 4.07 1.88
N PHE A 147 21.15 5.15 2.65
CA PHE A 147 20.58 6.43 2.25
C PHE A 147 21.48 7.58 2.65
N VAL A 148 21.23 8.74 2.02
CA VAL A 148 21.92 10.00 2.29
C VAL A 148 20.89 11.06 2.56
N LEU A 149 20.92 11.67 3.74
CA LEU A 149 19.96 12.68 4.13
C LEU A 149 20.14 13.97 3.30
N PRO A 150 19.04 14.52 2.75
CA PRO A 150 19.07 15.78 2.04
C PRO A 150 19.24 16.96 3.00
N PRO A 151 19.49 18.17 2.48
CA PRO A 151 19.25 19.40 3.25
C PRO A 151 17.82 19.43 3.79
N ASP A 152 17.64 19.99 4.99
CA ASP A 152 16.31 20.13 5.61
C ASP A 152 15.53 18.80 5.73
N ASN A 153 16.24 17.71 6.09
CA ASN A 153 15.63 16.39 6.27
C ASN A 153 14.74 16.33 7.53
N VAL A 154 13.87 15.32 7.57
CA VAL A 154 12.88 15.14 8.65
C VAL A 154 13.48 14.89 10.03
N PHE A 155 14.75 14.49 10.09
CA PHE A 155 15.46 14.23 11.36
C PHE A 155 16.18 15.48 11.91
N GLY A 156 16.26 16.55 11.13
CA GLY A 156 17.01 17.76 11.53
C GLY A 156 18.53 17.54 11.61
N LEU A 157 19.05 16.52 10.98
CA LEU A 157 20.47 16.21 10.93
C LEU A 157 21.19 16.96 9.82
N ALA A 158 22.52 16.97 9.84
CA ALA A 158 23.31 17.62 8.80
C ALA A 158 23.06 16.99 7.42
N ALA A 159 22.98 17.83 6.38
CA ALA A 159 22.92 17.36 5.01
C ALA A 159 24.12 16.47 4.68
N GLY A 160 23.87 15.39 3.93
CA GLY A 160 24.90 14.42 3.58
C GLY A 160 25.21 13.39 4.69
N THR A 161 24.50 13.43 5.81
CA THR A 161 24.57 12.34 6.81
C THR A 161 24.12 11.04 6.11
N THR A 162 24.95 10.01 6.21
CA THR A 162 24.64 8.67 5.70
C THR A 162 24.08 7.81 6.81
N GLY A 163 23.10 6.98 6.47
CA GLY A 163 22.50 6.01 7.37
C GLY A 163 22.23 4.68 6.69
N GLN A 164 21.96 3.68 7.53
CA GLN A 164 21.46 2.38 7.11
C GLN A 164 20.06 2.18 7.69
N SER A 165 19.21 1.46 6.98
CA SER A 165 17.83 1.26 7.39
C SER A 165 17.29 -0.11 6.94
N VAL A 166 16.32 -0.61 7.68
CA VAL A 166 15.50 -1.76 7.29
C VAL A 166 14.04 -1.41 7.51
N GLY A 167 13.22 -1.62 6.47
CA GLY A 167 11.77 -1.57 6.57
C GLY A 167 11.16 -2.97 6.70
N ASP A 168 10.08 -3.08 7.45
CA ASP A 168 9.17 -4.25 7.50
C ASP A 168 7.75 -3.79 7.19
N GLY A 169 6.92 -4.62 6.59
CA GLY A 169 5.53 -4.22 6.35
C GLY A 169 4.64 -5.26 5.70
N TRP A 170 3.34 -5.10 5.93
CA TRP A 170 2.27 -5.79 5.24
C TRP A 170 1.92 -5.03 3.97
N VAL A 171 2.21 -5.59 2.82
CA VAL A 171 2.17 -4.89 1.54
C VAL A 171 1.45 -5.67 0.46
N ALA A 172 0.99 -4.94 -0.57
CA ALA A 172 0.52 -5.50 -1.83
C ALA A 172 0.91 -4.58 -2.99
N LEU A 173 1.15 -5.15 -4.17
CA LEU A 173 1.34 -4.39 -5.40
C LEU A 173 0.20 -4.71 -6.36
N LEU A 174 -0.75 -3.78 -6.46
CA LEU A 174 -1.93 -3.94 -7.28
C LEU A 174 -1.60 -3.76 -8.77
N ALA A 175 -2.30 -4.51 -9.62
CA ALA A 175 -2.36 -4.19 -11.03
C ALA A 175 -2.99 -2.79 -11.23
N PRO A 176 -2.77 -2.15 -12.39
CA PRO A 176 -3.41 -0.87 -12.69
C PRO A 176 -4.93 -0.95 -12.50
N LEU A 177 -5.46 0.04 -11.79
CA LEU A 177 -6.90 0.19 -11.60
C LEU A 177 -7.53 0.79 -12.87
N THR A 178 -8.82 0.56 -13.05
CA THR A 178 -9.59 1.15 -14.17
C THR A 178 -9.70 2.67 -14.03
N PRO A 179 -9.95 3.43 -15.11
CA PRO A 179 -10.28 4.85 -14.98
C PRO A 179 -11.47 5.07 -14.06
N GLY A 180 -11.36 6.06 -13.15
CA GLY A 180 -12.38 6.37 -12.16
C GLY A 180 -11.80 6.60 -10.76
N SER A 181 -12.67 6.57 -9.75
CA SER A 181 -12.31 6.72 -8.34
C SER A 181 -12.40 5.38 -7.64
N HIS A 182 -11.34 5.01 -6.93
CA HIS A 182 -11.23 3.78 -6.15
C HIS A 182 -10.91 4.12 -4.71
N GLU A 183 -11.41 3.30 -3.78
CA GLU A 183 -11.17 3.46 -2.35
C GLU A 183 -10.32 2.29 -1.83
N ILE A 184 -9.24 2.62 -1.12
CA ILE A 184 -8.44 1.64 -0.39
C ILE A 184 -8.64 1.92 1.11
N LEU A 185 -9.19 0.94 1.83
CA LEU A 185 -9.32 0.99 3.28
C LEU A 185 -8.31 0.05 3.91
N ILE A 186 -7.60 0.55 4.92
CA ILE A 186 -6.59 -0.20 5.67
C ILE A 186 -7.05 -0.30 7.12
N TYR A 187 -6.96 -1.50 7.68
CA TYR A 187 -7.33 -1.80 9.06
C TYR A 187 -6.14 -2.42 9.80
N THR A 188 -5.97 -2.01 11.05
CA THR A 188 -5.00 -2.55 12.00
C THR A 188 -5.70 -3.07 13.25
N ASN A 189 -5.02 -3.82 14.10
CA ASN A 189 -5.58 -4.36 15.34
C ASN A 189 -6.93 -5.07 15.12
N GLY A 190 -7.03 -5.79 14.00
CA GLY A 190 -8.21 -6.52 13.56
C GLY A 190 -9.21 -5.68 12.77
N ASN A 191 -9.84 -4.68 13.36
CA ASN A 191 -10.91 -3.92 12.70
C ASN A 191 -10.82 -2.40 12.90
N GLN A 192 -9.73 -1.90 13.42
CA GLN A 192 -9.53 -0.46 13.57
C GLN A 192 -9.16 0.15 12.22
N LEU A 193 -10.00 1.03 11.68
CA LEU A 193 -9.68 1.77 10.46
C LEU A 193 -8.47 2.68 10.72
N ALA A 194 -7.37 2.36 10.05
CA ALA A 194 -6.11 3.09 10.17
C ALA A 194 -5.95 4.15 9.08
N SER A 195 -6.43 3.86 7.85
CA SER A 195 -6.29 4.80 6.73
C SER A 195 -7.38 4.59 5.69
N ARG A 196 -7.75 5.69 5.02
CA ARG A 196 -8.64 5.73 3.85
C ARG A 196 -7.92 6.46 2.72
N ASN A 197 -7.63 5.75 1.65
CA ASN A 197 -6.92 6.31 0.49
C ASN A 197 -7.84 6.30 -0.72
N THR A 198 -8.03 7.45 -1.35
CA THR A 198 -8.76 7.56 -2.62
C THR A 198 -7.77 7.61 -3.77
N ILE A 199 -7.90 6.69 -4.72
CA ILE A 199 -7.10 6.67 -5.95
C ILE A 199 -7.97 7.12 -7.11
N ARG A 200 -7.64 8.26 -7.72
CA ARG A 200 -8.32 8.77 -8.91
C ARG A 200 -7.48 8.46 -10.14
N VAL A 201 -7.89 7.46 -10.90
CA VAL A 201 -7.27 7.14 -12.18
C VAL A 201 -7.87 8.04 -13.25
N GLN A 202 -7.04 8.85 -13.90
CA GLN A 202 -7.45 9.75 -14.96
C GLN A 202 -8.08 8.97 -16.13
N PRO A 203 -9.00 9.58 -16.92
CA PRO A 203 -9.42 8.99 -18.19
C PRO A 203 -8.21 8.78 -19.10
N GLY A 204 -8.20 7.69 -19.85
CA GLY A 204 -7.24 7.49 -20.94
C GLY A 204 -7.48 8.55 -22.04
N ALA A 205 -6.41 9.01 -22.67
CA ALA A 205 -6.48 9.87 -23.85
C ALA A 205 -6.93 9.07 -25.07
#